data_cf2f6711dd6552bad2f79948d6fbfe1c
#
_entry.id   cf2f6711dd6552bad2f79948d6fbfe1c
#
_cell.length_a   1.000
_cell.length_b   1.000
_cell.length_c   1.000
_cell.angle_alpha   90.00
_cell.angle_beta   90.00
_cell.angle_gamma   90.00
#
_symmetry.space_group_name_H-M   'P 1'
#
loop_
_entity.id
_entity.type
_entity.pdbx_description
1 polymer ?
#
loop_
_entity_poly.entity_id
_entity_poly.type
_entity_poly.pdbx_seq_one_letter_code
_entity_poly.pdbx_strand_id
1 'polypeptide(L)'
;MIEFFLNFLPEKSPFLNLFSYLSTRTILATLTGLIIVIFCGDYFINKIRSLQFKQSIGDRGPESHKAKDGTPTMGGLLVVGAVIFSGLLWGDLSSKYILISLFCLISFGLIGFVDDYKKIQEKNSKGISSQTKLFYQFIAACAISIALFMTASSEAEYSYIVPFFKDVFLDFGFWFVFISIFILVGSSNAVNLTDGLDGLAILPVIIITAALGVIAWASGNVIAADYLYIPFVEGTGELLVLCGAMVGAGIGFLWFNAYPAQIFMGDVGSLSMGAFIALVAIIVRHEIVFAVMSMVFIMEAMSVILQVSSFKLRKKRIFKMAPIHHHFELIGWKEPKIIVRFWILTFIFVLIGLSLLKIR
;
A
#
# COMPACT_ATOMS: atom_id res chain seq x y z
N MET A 1 5.71 -19.81 8.79
CA MET A 1 6.45 -21.07 8.50
C MET A 1 7.45 -21.43 9.61
N ILE A 2 8.31 -20.53 10.04
CA ILE A 2 9.29 -20.80 11.12
C ILE A 2 8.58 -21.21 12.42
N GLU A 3 7.50 -20.55 12.81
CA GLU A 3 6.72 -20.89 13.99
C GLU A 3 6.15 -22.33 13.92
N PHE A 4 5.70 -22.77 12.74
CA PHE A 4 5.28 -24.14 12.50
C PHE A 4 6.43 -25.13 12.76
N PHE A 5 7.63 -24.86 12.25
CA PHE A 5 8.79 -25.71 12.49
C PHE A 5 9.24 -25.72 13.95
N LEU A 6 9.15 -24.57 14.64
CA LEU A 6 9.50 -24.47 16.06
C LEU A 6 8.60 -25.32 16.95
N ASN A 7 7.34 -25.53 16.55
CA ASN A 7 6.40 -26.37 17.30
C ASN A 7 6.71 -27.88 17.21
N PHE A 8 7.51 -28.30 16.23
CA PHE A 8 7.95 -29.71 16.08
C PHE A 8 9.26 -30.03 16.84
N LEU A 9 9.95 -29.03 17.40
CA LEU A 9 11.18 -29.25 18.14
C LEU A 9 10.89 -29.63 19.60
N PRO A 10 11.40 -30.79 20.10
CA PRO A 10 11.05 -31.33 21.41
C PRO A 10 11.59 -30.51 22.58
N GLU A 11 12.65 -29.74 22.40
CA GLU A 11 13.18 -28.79 23.40
C GLU A 11 13.44 -27.44 22.74
N LYS A 12 12.70 -26.41 23.18
CA LYS A 12 12.94 -25.03 22.75
C LYS A 12 14.17 -24.51 23.48
N SER A 13 15.31 -24.44 22.81
CA SER A 13 16.45 -23.72 23.35
C SER A 13 16.06 -22.24 23.57
N PRO A 14 16.61 -21.51 24.55
CA PRO A 14 16.33 -20.08 24.77
C PRO A 14 16.54 -19.24 23.49
N PHE A 15 17.47 -19.64 22.64
CA PHE A 15 17.73 -19.00 21.35
C PHE A 15 16.56 -19.19 20.37
N LEU A 16 15.92 -20.34 20.32
CA LEU A 16 14.78 -20.62 19.45
C LEU A 16 13.52 -19.87 19.90
N ASN A 17 13.37 -19.62 21.20
CA ASN A 17 12.28 -18.81 21.73
C ASN A 17 12.32 -17.35 21.21
N LEU A 18 13.49 -16.85 20.78
CA LEU A 18 13.60 -15.51 20.18
C LEU A 18 12.71 -15.35 18.95
N PHE A 19 12.54 -16.39 18.15
CA PHE A 19 11.72 -16.38 16.93
C PHE A 19 10.21 -16.42 17.20
N SER A 20 9.78 -16.69 18.42
CA SER A 20 8.36 -16.64 18.80
C SER A 20 7.90 -15.21 19.13
N TYR A 21 8.83 -14.29 19.44
CA TYR A 21 8.46 -12.90 19.72
C TYR A 21 8.07 -12.14 18.46
N LEU A 22 6.92 -11.47 18.51
CA LEU A 22 6.39 -10.65 17.41
C LEU A 22 7.41 -9.58 16.94
N SER A 23 8.07 -8.90 17.89
CA SER A 23 9.09 -7.88 17.59
C SER A 23 10.25 -8.46 16.78
N THR A 24 10.77 -9.62 17.17
CA THR A 24 11.85 -10.30 16.45
C THR A 24 11.42 -10.69 15.04
N ARG A 25 10.25 -11.31 14.90
CA ARG A 25 9.70 -11.70 13.59
C ARG A 25 9.49 -10.49 12.68
N THR A 26 9.02 -9.37 13.24
CA THR A 26 8.86 -8.11 12.50
C THR A 26 10.20 -7.57 11.99
N ILE A 27 11.22 -7.48 12.87
CA ILE A 27 12.56 -7.02 12.47
C ILE A 27 13.15 -7.92 11.38
N LEU A 28 13.04 -9.23 11.55
CA LEU A 28 13.55 -10.19 10.58
C LEU A 28 12.79 -10.15 9.26
N ALA A 29 11.47 -9.94 9.29
CA ALA A 29 10.66 -9.73 8.08
C ALA A 29 11.06 -8.45 7.35
N THR A 30 11.32 -7.37 8.08
CA THR A 30 11.80 -6.10 7.53
C THR A 30 13.18 -6.28 6.86
N LEU A 31 14.12 -6.91 7.57
CA LEU A 31 15.45 -7.18 7.02
C LEU A 31 15.38 -8.12 5.81
N THR A 32 14.57 -9.16 5.86
CA THR A 32 14.39 -10.10 4.74
C THR A 32 13.86 -9.38 3.51
N GLY A 33 12.80 -8.57 3.64
CA GLY A 33 12.26 -7.76 2.55
C GLY A 33 13.30 -6.80 1.95
N LEU A 34 14.02 -6.08 2.82
CA LEU A 34 15.09 -5.16 2.43
C LEU A 34 16.21 -5.87 1.66
N ILE A 35 16.74 -6.96 2.24
CA ILE A 35 17.85 -7.72 1.69
C ILE A 35 17.47 -8.32 0.34
N ILE A 36 16.30 -8.94 0.21
CA ILE A 36 15.85 -9.51 -1.07
C ILE A 36 15.85 -8.44 -2.16
N VAL A 37 15.24 -7.27 -1.87
CA VAL A 37 15.13 -6.23 -2.89
C VAL A 37 16.48 -5.64 -3.26
N ILE A 38 17.37 -5.38 -2.31
CA ILE A 38 18.70 -4.82 -2.59
C ILE A 38 19.55 -5.82 -3.37
N PHE A 39 19.64 -7.07 -2.93
CA PHE A 39 20.53 -8.05 -3.57
C PHE A 39 19.99 -8.58 -4.90
N CYS A 40 18.67 -8.74 -5.03
CA CYS A 40 18.06 -9.19 -6.28
C CYS A 40 17.78 -8.05 -7.27
N GLY A 41 17.82 -6.78 -6.81
CA GLY A 41 17.41 -5.61 -7.59
C GLY A 41 18.17 -5.45 -8.89
N ASP A 42 19.50 -5.41 -8.85
CA ASP A 42 20.32 -5.26 -10.06
C ASP A 42 20.09 -6.41 -11.07
N TYR A 43 20.03 -7.65 -10.57
CA TYR A 43 19.73 -8.80 -11.40
C TYR A 43 18.33 -8.66 -12.05
N PHE A 44 17.33 -8.29 -11.25
CA PHE A 44 15.96 -8.11 -11.71
C PHE A 44 15.85 -7.00 -12.76
N ILE A 45 16.46 -5.84 -12.51
CA ILE A 45 16.49 -4.70 -13.44
C ILE A 45 17.13 -5.11 -14.77
N ASN A 46 18.27 -5.79 -14.74
CA ASN A 46 18.95 -6.24 -15.94
C ASN A 46 18.11 -7.29 -16.70
N LYS A 47 17.43 -8.18 -16.00
CA LYS A 47 16.53 -9.16 -16.60
C LYS A 47 15.33 -8.50 -17.28
N ILE A 48 14.65 -7.57 -16.60
CA ILE A 48 13.53 -6.78 -17.17
C ILE A 48 14.00 -5.99 -18.39
N ARG A 49 15.18 -5.37 -18.30
CA ARG A 49 15.77 -4.64 -19.44
C ARG A 49 16.05 -5.56 -20.64
N SER A 50 16.56 -6.78 -20.40
CA SER A 50 16.82 -7.76 -21.48
C SER A 50 15.55 -8.26 -22.14
N LEU A 51 14.43 -8.30 -21.41
CA LEU A 51 13.10 -8.63 -21.93
C LEU A 51 12.43 -7.45 -22.65
N GLN A 52 13.12 -6.30 -22.74
CA GLN A 52 12.59 -5.06 -23.32
C GLN A 52 11.30 -4.55 -22.65
N PHE A 53 11.11 -4.85 -21.38
CA PHE A 53 9.98 -4.37 -20.58
C PHE A 53 10.20 -2.90 -20.20
N LYS A 54 9.99 -2.01 -21.19
CA LYS A 54 10.19 -0.57 -21.08
C LYS A 54 8.84 0.12 -21.04
N GLN A 55 8.74 1.15 -20.22
CA GLN A 55 7.55 1.99 -20.21
C GLN A 55 7.49 2.82 -21.52
N SER A 56 6.39 2.73 -22.23
CA SER A 56 6.07 3.66 -23.30
C SER A 56 5.42 4.91 -22.71
N ILE A 57 6.12 6.03 -22.79
CA ILE A 57 5.59 7.32 -22.33
C ILE A 57 4.67 7.85 -23.43
N GLY A 58 3.37 7.94 -23.13
CA GLY A 58 2.39 8.48 -24.07
C GLY A 58 2.62 9.97 -24.36
N ASP A 59 2.19 10.44 -25.55
CA ASP A 59 2.35 11.83 -26.02
C ASP A 59 1.70 12.92 -25.13
N ARG A 60 0.99 12.52 -24.07
CA ARG A 60 0.24 13.43 -23.20
C ARG A 60 0.99 13.86 -21.93
N GLY A 61 2.21 13.34 -21.68
CA GLY A 61 3.03 13.69 -20.51
C GLY A 61 3.82 15.00 -20.69
N PRO A 62 4.38 15.59 -19.60
CA PRO A 62 5.34 16.68 -19.68
C PRO A 62 6.56 16.30 -20.53
N GLU A 63 7.17 17.29 -21.22
CA GLU A 63 8.36 17.04 -22.06
C GLU A 63 9.55 16.49 -21.26
N SER A 64 9.65 16.83 -19.96
CA SER A 64 10.65 16.30 -19.05
C SER A 64 10.64 14.76 -18.94
N HIS A 65 9.48 14.13 -19.15
CA HIS A 65 9.34 12.67 -19.09
C HIS A 65 9.90 11.94 -20.31
N LYS A 66 10.10 12.63 -21.46
CA LYS A 66 10.71 12.01 -22.64
C LYS A 66 12.14 11.52 -22.39
N ALA A 67 12.86 12.17 -21.46
CA ALA A 67 14.21 11.74 -21.05
C ALA A 67 14.21 10.41 -20.29
N LYS A 68 13.06 9.98 -19.74
CA LYS A 68 12.86 8.72 -18.99
C LYS A 68 12.39 7.56 -19.90
N ASP A 69 12.22 7.82 -21.20
CA ASP A 69 11.82 6.78 -22.14
C ASP A 69 12.86 5.66 -22.15
N GLY A 70 12.40 4.43 -22.02
CA GLY A 70 13.28 3.27 -21.94
C GLY A 70 13.67 2.83 -20.53
N THR A 71 13.25 3.52 -19.46
CA THR A 71 13.42 3.02 -18.09
C THR A 71 12.58 1.76 -17.91
N PRO A 72 13.13 0.67 -17.32
CA PRO A 72 12.38 -0.54 -17.00
C PRO A 72 11.18 -0.24 -16.08
N THR A 73 10.10 -0.99 -16.26
CA THR A 73 8.91 -0.92 -15.38
C THR A 73 8.64 -2.29 -14.74
N MET A 74 7.57 -2.41 -13.95
CA MET A 74 7.17 -3.61 -13.19
C MET A 74 8.09 -3.92 -12.00
N GLY A 75 8.79 -2.93 -11.43
CA GLY A 75 9.59 -3.08 -10.22
C GLY A 75 8.77 -3.53 -9.01
N GLY A 76 7.47 -3.26 -9.03
CA GLY A 76 6.53 -3.75 -8.04
C GLY A 76 6.50 -5.27 -7.87
N LEU A 77 6.81 -6.05 -8.92
CA LEU A 77 6.95 -7.51 -8.81
C LEU A 77 8.00 -7.92 -7.78
N LEU A 78 9.15 -7.23 -7.78
CA LEU A 78 10.22 -7.50 -6.83
C LEU A 78 9.78 -7.16 -5.41
N VAL A 79 9.12 -6.01 -5.21
CA VAL A 79 8.64 -5.58 -3.90
C VAL A 79 7.58 -6.53 -3.36
N VAL A 80 6.52 -6.77 -4.13
CA VAL A 80 5.40 -7.64 -3.72
C VAL A 80 5.89 -9.06 -3.49
N GLY A 81 6.77 -9.58 -4.35
CA GLY A 81 7.39 -10.90 -4.18
C GLY A 81 8.20 -10.99 -2.88
N ALA A 82 9.00 -9.96 -2.56
CA ALA A 82 9.76 -9.90 -1.31
C ALA A 82 8.86 -9.86 -0.08
N VAL A 83 7.76 -9.08 -0.11
CA VAL A 83 6.78 -8.99 0.98
C VAL A 83 6.08 -10.34 1.19
N ILE A 84 5.61 -10.97 0.11
CA ILE A 84 4.95 -12.28 0.18
C ILE A 84 5.91 -13.32 0.76
N PHE A 85 7.14 -13.38 0.25
CA PHE A 85 8.15 -14.32 0.75
C PHE A 85 8.45 -14.09 2.24
N SER A 86 8.66 -12.83 2.65
CA SER A 86 8.90 -12.47 4.05
C SER A 86 7.69 -12.81 4.93
N GLY A 87 6.47 -12.54 4.45
CA GLY A 87 5.23 -12.87 5.16
C GLY A 87 5.02 -14.38 5.33
N LEU A 88 5.32 -15.17 4.31
CA LEU A 88 5.27 -16.64 4.39
C LEU A 88 6.33 -17.20 5.36
N LEU A 89 7.49 -16.58 5.42
CA LEU A 89 8.60 -17.03 6.26
C LEU A 89 8.36 -16.69 7.73
N TRP A 90 7.98 -15.45 8.05
CA TRP A 90 7.94 -14.90 9.40
C TRP A 90 6.54 -14.74 9.98
N GLY A 91 5.50 -14.62 9.14
CA GLY A 91 4.12 -14.47 9.58
C GLY A 91 3.53 -15.77 10.13
N ASP A 92 2.59 -15.62 11.03
CA ASP A 92 1.75 -16.73 11.48
C ASP A 92 0.68 -17.05 10.44
N LEU A 93 0.86 -18.15 9.71
CA LEU A 93 -0.06 -18.58 8.65
C LEU A 93 -1.39 -19.14 9.18
N SER A 94 -1.55 -19.29 10.50
CA SER A 94 -2.84 -19.61 11.11
C SER A 94 -3.73 -18.37 11.27
N SER A 95 -3.14 -17.17 11.23
CA SER A 95 -3.85 -15.91 11.34
C SER A 95 -4.67 -15.61 10.07
N LYS A 96 -5.99 -15.43 10.24
CA LYS A 96 -6.89 -15.01 9.16
C LYS A 96 -6.42 -13.70 8.49
N TYR A 97 -5.88 -12.76 9.26
CA TYR A 97 -5.44 -11.46 8.76
C TYR A 97 -4.20 -11.56 7.88
N ILE A 98 -3.25 -12.45 8.21
CA ILE A 98 -2.10 -12.72 7.36
C ILE A 98 -2.54 -13.31 6.02
N LEU A 99 -3.41 -14.32 6.04
CA LEU A 99 -3.89 -14.96 4.81
C LEU A 99 -4.67 -14.00 3.91
N ILE A 100 -5.59 -13.20 4.49
CA ILE A 100 -6.35 -12.19 3.75
C ILE A 100 -5.43 -11.11 3.18
N SER A 101 -4.39 -10.69 3.93
CA SER A 101 -3.43 -9.70 3.45
C SER A 101 -2.55 -10.22 2.32
N LEU A 102 -2.10 -11.46 2.39
CA LEU A 102 -1.38 -12.12 1.29
C LEU A 102 -2.27 -12.25 0.05
N PHE A 103 -3.54 -12.64 0.23
CA PHE A 103 -4.51 -12.69 -0.86
C PHE A 103 -4.74 -11.31 -1.50
N CYS A 104 -4.80 -10.24 -0.69
CA CYS A 104 -4.91 -8.87 -1.17
C CYS A 104 -3.71 -8.48 -2.05
N LEU A 105 -2.50 -8.70 -1.54
CA LEU A 105 -1.26 -8.40 -2.28
C LEU A 105 -1.19 -9.15 -3.61
N ILE A 106 -1.54 -10.44 -3.60
CA ILE A 106 -1.51 -11.29 -4.80
C ILE A 106 -2.59 -10.84 -5.79
N SER A 107 -3.83 -10.67 -5.37
CA SER A 107 -4.95 -10.38 -6.26
C SER A 107 -4.80 -9.00 -6.93
N PHE A 108 -4.50 -7.94 -6.17
CA PHE A 108 -4.26 -6.62 -6.74
C PHE A 108 -2.94 -6.55 -7.52
N GLY A 109 -1.91 -7.29 -7.08
CA GLY A 109 -0.66 -7.45 -7.81
C GLY A 109 -0.85 -8.11 -9.17
N LEU A 110 -1.67 -9.16 -9.26
CA LEU A 110 -2.00 -9.83 -10.52
C LEU A 110 -2.78 -8.91 -11.48
N ILE A 111 -3.73 -8.12 -10.96
CA ILE A 111 -4.45 -7.13 -11.80
C ILE A 111 -3.46 -6.13 -12.40
N GLY A 112 -2.54 -5.60 -11.58
CA GLY A 112 -1.48 -4.70 -12.05
C GLY A 112 -0.53 -5.38 -13.03
N PHE A 113 -0.15 -6.63 -12.79
CA PHE A 113 0.71 -7.40 -13.66
C PHE A 113 0.10 -7.57 -15.06
N VAL A 114 -1.18 -7.93 -15.15
CA VAL A 114 -1.87 -8.09 -16.44
C VAL A 114 -1.93 -6.75 -17.17
N ASP A 115 -2.16 -5.64 -16.47
CA ASP A 115 -2.19 -4.31 -17.07
C ASP A 115 -0.80 -3.90 -17.63
N ASP A 116 0.24 -4.02 -16.82
CA ASP A 116 1.61 -3.69 -17.21
C ASP A 116 2.12 -4.61 -18.34
N TYR A 117 1.86 -5.91 -18.25
CA TYR A 117 2.25 -6.87 -19.27
C TYR A 117 1.60 -6.55 -20.63
N LYS A 118 0.31 -6.18 -20.62
CA LYS A 118 -0.40 -5.79 -21.83
C LYS A 118 0.16 -4.51 -22.43
N LYS A 119 0.47 -3.49 -21.61
CA LYS A 119 1.13 -2.25 -22.09
C LYS A 119 2.45 -2.54 -22.80
N ILE A 120 3.23 -3.48 -22.27
CA ILE A 120 4.51 -3.89 -22.84
C ILE A 120 4.32 -4.66 -24.15
N GLN A 121 3.41 -5.63 -24.17
CA GLN A 121 3.14 -6.46 -25.35
C GLN A 121 2.62 -5.64 -26.51
N GLU A 122 1.70 -4.71 -26.25
CA GLU A 122 1.10 -3.85 -27.28
C GLU A 122 1.96 -2.62 -27.61
N LYS A 123 3.08 -2.41 -26.91
CA LYS A 123 3.97 -1.23 -27.03
C LYS A 123 3.19 0.09 -27.00
N ASN A 124 2.17 0.15 -26.15
CA ASN A 124 1.36 1.35 -25.96
C ASN A 124 1.09 1.59 -24.47
N SER A 125 0.62 2.79 -24.12
CA SER A 125 0.33 3.18 -22.74
C SER A 125 -1.09 2.83 -22.28
N LYS A 126 -1.90 2.11 -23.07
CA LYS A 126 -3.33 1.92 -22.79
C LYS A 126 -3.61 0.79 -21.78
N GLY A 127 -2.86 -0.33 -21.88
CA GLY A 127 -3.08 -1.50 -21.03
C GLY A 127 -4.47 -2.12 -21.16
N ILE A 128 -5.03 -2.61 -20.06
CA ILE A 128 -6.43 -3.04 -19.99
C ILE A 128 -7.36 -1.83 -19.85
N SER A 129 -8.62 -1.98 -20.28
CA SER A 129 -9.58 -0.87 -20.16
C SER A 129 -9.81 -0.52 -18.68
N SER A 130 -10.00 0.78 -18.38
CA SER A 130 -10.27 1.23 -17.01
C SER A 130 -11.48 0.53 -16.38
N GLN A 131 -12.51 0.23 -17.19
CA GLN A 131 -13.68 -0.50 -16.70
C GLN A 131 -13.36 -1.95 -16.32
N THR A 132 -12.58 -2.64 -17.16
CA THR A 132 -12.12 -4.01 -16.88
C THR A 132 -11.24 -4.06 -15.64
N LYS A 133 -10.32 -3.09 -15.49
CA LYS A 133 -9.46 -2.95 -14.33
C LYS A 133 -10.27 -2.76 -13.04
N LEU A 134 -11.20 -1.81 -13.04
CA LEU A 134 -12.09 -1.56 -11.90
C LEU A 134 -12.98 -2.78 -11.58
N PHE A 135 -13.45 -3.51 -12.59
CA PHE A 135 -14.26 -4.70 -12.38
C PHE A 135 -13.49 -5.81 -11.63
N TYR A 136 -12.26 -6.10 -12.04
CA TYR A 136 -11.44 -7.09 -11.33
C TYR A 136 -11.03 -6.62 -9.92
N GLN A 137 -10.71 -5.33 -9.74
CA GLN A 137 -10.47 -4.76 -8.42
C GLN A 137 -11.71 -4.87 -7.53
N PHE A 138 -12.90 -4.62 -8.06
CA PHE A 138 -14.16 -4.77 -7.33
C PHE A 138 -14.38 -6.23 -6.90
N ILE A 139 -14.16 -7.22 -7.77
CA ILE A 139 -14.27 -8.64 -7.42
C ILE A 139 -13.30 -9.01 -6.30
N ALA A 140 -12.03 -8.62 -6.41
CA ALA A 140 -11.02 -8.89 -5.39
C ALA A 140 -11.40 -8.22 -4.06
N ALA A 141 -11.82 -6.96 -4.09
CA ALA A 141 -12.26 -6.23 -2.90
C ALA A 141 -13.52 -6.84 -2.28
N CYS A 142 -14.48 -7.31 -3.07
CA CYS A 142 -15.65 -8.05 -2.58
C CYS A 142 -15.23 -9.32 -1.82
N ALA A 143 -14.35 -10.13 -2.42
CA ALA A 143 -13.89 -11.36 -1.78
C ALA A 143 -13.20 -11.08 -0.44
N ILE A 144 -12.34 -10.06 -0.38
CA ILE A 144 -11.63 -9.63 0.83
C ILE A 144 -12.62 -9.13 1.89
N SER A 145 -13.53 -8.23 1.52
CA SER A 145 -14.45 -7.59 2.45
C SER A 145 -15.48 -8.59 3.01
N ILE A 146 -15.97 -9.52 2.17
CA ILE A 146 -16.85 -10.60 2.60
C ILE A 146 -16.10 -11.57 3.52
N ALA A 147 -14.85 -11.93 3.19
CA ALA A 147 -14.03 -12.78 4.05
C ALA A 147 -13.83 -12.17 5.44
N LEU A 148 -13.51 -10.87 5.52
CA LEU A 148 -13.39 -10.15 6.79
C LEU A 148 -14.70 -10.17 7.57
N PHE A 149 -15.82 -9.87 6.92
CA PHE A 149 -17.14 -9.85 7.57
C PHE A 149 -17.57 -11.23 8.08
N MET A 150 -17.37 -12.27 7.27
CA MET A 150 -17.77 -13.65 7.64
C MET A 150 -16.87 -14.28 8.70
N THR A 151 -15.62 -13.85 8.80
CA THR A 151 -14.65 -14.37 9.78
C THR A 151 -14.56 -13.49 11.02
N ALA A 152 -15.37 -12.43 11.13
CA ALA A 152 -15.43 -11.58 12.31
C ALA A 152 -15.88 -12.38 13.53
N SER A 153 -15.12 -12.27 14.62
CA SER A 153 -15.37 -12.95 15.89
C SER A 153 -16.12 -12.05 16.89
N SER A 154 -16.13 -10.74 16.65
CA SER A 154 -16.78 -9.74 17.48
C SER A 154 -17.32 -8.57 16.65
N GLU A 155 -18.27 -7.83 17.20
CA GLU A 155 -18.82 -6.61 16.58
C GLU A 155 -17.75 -5.52 16.41
N ALA A 156 -16.72 -5.52 17.25
CA ALA A 156 -15.60 -4.60 17.13
C ALA A 156 -14.89 -4.70 15.78
N GLU A 157 -14.92 -5.87 15.13
CA GLU A 157 -14.24 -6.11 13.85
C GLU A 157 -14.94 -5.49 12.63
N TYR A 158 -16.20 -5.02 12.75
CA TYR A 158 -16.93 -4.36 11.66
C TYR A 158 -17.61 -3.03 12.06
N SER A 159 -17.44 -2.59 13.33
CA SER A 159 -17.94 -1.29 13.79
C SER A 159 -16.99 -0.16 13.37
N TYR A 160 -17.52 0.99 12.97
CA TYR A 160 -16.76 2.18 12.61
C TYR A 160 -16.51 3.07 13.80
N ILE A 161 -15.28 3.55 13.92
CA ILE A 161 -14.85 4.43 14.99
C ILE A 161 -14.81 5.85 14.45
N VAL A 162 -15.48 6.76 15.16
CA VAL A 162 -15.43 8.18 14.86
C VAL A 162 -14.42 8.84 15.81
N PRO A 163 -13.26 9.35 15.30
CA PRO A 163 -12.34 10.13 16.12
C PRO A 163 -13.08 11.27 16.81
N PHE A 164 -12.61 11.67 17.99
CA PHE A 164 -13.18 12.71 18.89
C PHE A 164 -14.44 12.29 19.68
N PHE A 165 -15.11 11.19 19.34
CA PHE A 165 -16.31 10.76 20.07
C PHE A 165 -16.05 9.37 20.70
N LYS A 166 -15.80 9.34 22.03
CA LYS A 166 -15.39 8.13 22.76
C LYS A 166 -16.38 6.96 22.65
N ASP A 167 -17.65 7.27 22.68
CA ASP A 167 -18.73 6.28 22.80
C ASP A 167 -19.52 6.10 21.50
N VAL A 168 -19.05 6.69 20.40
CA VAL A 168 -19.73 6.59 19.11
C VAL A 168 -19.10 5.48 18.28
N PHE A 169 -19.67 4.28 18.40
CA PHE A 169 -19.41 3.16 17.52
C PHE A 169 -20.59 3.09 16.52
N LEU A 170 -20.27 3.27 15.24
CA LEU A 170 -21.28 3.14 14.20
C LEU A 170 -21.29 1.69 13.71
N ASP A 171 -22.28 0.94 14.15
CA ASP A 171 -22.52 -0.38 13.59
C ASP A 171 -23.28 -0.23 12.27
N PHE A 172 -22.60 -0.45 11.19
CA PHE A 172 -23.19 -0.46 9.85
C PHE A 172 -23.59 -1.86 9.38
N GLY A 173 -23.33 -2.90 10.18
CA GLY A 173 -23.61 -4.28 9.81
C GLY A 173 -23.02 -4.61 8.43
N PHE A 174 -23.87 -5.12 7.52
CA PHE A 174 -23.46 -5.50 6.18
C PHE A 174 -22.94 -4.33 5.31
N TRP A 175 -23.25 -3.07 5.63
CA TRP A 175 -22.67 -1.91 4.95
C TRP A 175 -21.16 -1.79 5.10
N PHE A 176 -20.58 -2.45 6.12
CA PHE A 176 -19.13 -2.64 6.25
C PHE A 176 -18.49 -3.13 4.95
N VAL A 177 -19.11 -4.10 4.28
CA VAL A 177 -18.60 -4.69 3.04
C VAL A 177 -18.46 -3.62 1.94
N PHE A 178 -19.51 -2.81 1.74
CA PHE A 178 -19.51 -1.78 0.69
C PHE A 178 -18.49 -0.68 0.96
N ILE A 179 -18.37 -0.25 2.21
CA ILE A 179 -17.40 0.78 2.60
C ILE A 179 -15.98 0.25 2.45
N SER A 180 -15.72 -0.99 2.86
CA SER A 180 -14.42 -1.64 2.70
C SER A 180 -14.02 -1.78 1.22
N ILE A 181 -14.95 -2.16 0.35
CA ILE A 181 -14.71 -2.21 -1.11
C ILE A 181 -14.33 -0.83 -1.63
N PHE A 182 -15.06 0.22 -1.22
CA PHE A 182 -14.78 1.59 -1.65
C PHE A 182 -13.38 2.04 -1.21
N ILE A 183 -12.99 1.75 0.04
CA ILE A 183 -11.67 2.12 0.58
C ILE A 183 -10.57 1.34 -0.13
N LEU A 184 -10.71 0.02 -0.33
CA LEU A 184 -9.73 -0.83 -1.01
C LEU A 184 -9.48 -0.36 -2.45
N VAL A 185 -10.55 -0.23 -3.23
CA VAL A 185 -10.45 0.17 -4.64
C VAL A 185 -9.99 1.63 -4.75
N GLY A 186 -10.52 2.50 -3.91
CA GLY A 186 -10.16 3.92 -3.89
C GLY A 186 -8.69 4.13 -3.58
N SER A 187 -8.19 3.53 -2.51
CA SER A 187 -6.78 3.64 -2.10
C SER A 187 -5.84 3.02 -3.14
N SER A 188 -6.16 1.84 -3.65
CA SER A 188 -5.38 1.18 -4.71
C SER A 188 -5.17 2.12 -5.90
N ASN A 189 -6.25 2.73 -6.40
CA ASN A 189 -6.15 3.64 -7.54
C ASN A 189 -5.52 5.00 -7.17
N ALA A 190 -5.71 5.51 -5.94
CA ALA A 190 -5.09 6.75 -5.50
C ALA A 190 -3.57 6.65 -5.44
N VAL A 191 -3.03 5.54 -4.91
CA VAL A 191 -1.59 5.26 -4.92
C VAL A 191 -1.07 5.11 -6.36
N ASN A 192 -1.81 4.41 -7.22
CA ASN A 192 -1.45 4.25 -8.63
C ASN A 192 -1.41 5.60 -9.38
N LEU A 193 -2.35 6.52 -9.12
CA LEU A 193 -2.34 7.87 -9.69
C LEU A 193 -1.17 8.71 -9.18
N THR A 194 -0.68 8.44 -7.98
CA THR A 194 0.45 9.17 -7.37
C THR A 194 1.81 8.69 -7.90
N ASP A 195 1.87 7.47 -8.45
CA ASP A 195 3.10 6.86 -8.99
C ASP A 195 3.49 7.45 -10.36
N GLY A 196 3.55 8.78 -10.46
CA GLY A 196 3.88 9.50 -11.70
C GLY A 196 5.28 10.11 -11.73
N LEU A 197 5.99 10.20 -10.60
CA LEU A 197 7.35 10.72 -10.46
C LEU A 197 8.24 9.74 -9.70
N ASP A 198 9.55 9.80 -9.94
CA ASP A 198 10.57 8.91 -9.39
C ASP A 198 10.54 8.89 -7.85
N GLY A 199 10.13 7.79 -7.24
CA GLY A 199 10.08 7.63 -5.80
C GLY A 199 8.95 8.38 -5.09
N LEU A 200 8.05 9.05 -5.81
CA LEU A 200 6.99 9.87 -5.21
C LEU A 200 6.02 9.04 -4.36
N ALA A 201 5.55 7.90 -4.86
CA ALA A 201 4.54 7.08 -4.19
C ALA A 201 5.12 6.16 -3.12
N ILE A 202 6.33 5.62 -3.33
CA ILE A 202 6.87 4.55 -2.48
C ILE A 202 7.14 5.01 -1.04
N LEU A 203 7.75 6.17 -0.81
CA LEU A 203 8.05 6.63 0.54
C LEU A 203 6.79 6.98 1.35
N PRO A 204 5.77 7.66 0.80
CA PRO A 204 4.46 7.77 1.43
C PRO A 204 3.85 6.42 1.85
N VAL A 205 3.88 5.41 0.99
CA VAL A 205 3.42 4.05 1.34
C VAL A 205 4.21 3.50 2.52
N ILE A 206 5.55 3.61 2.52
CA ILE A 206 6.41 3.14 3.62
C ILE A 206 6.03 3.80 4.94
N ILE A 207 5.89 5.13 4.97
CA ILE A 207 5.59 5.90 6.19
C ILE A 207 4.21 5.52 6.74
N ILE A 208 3.19 5.44 5.87
CA ILE A 208 1.83 5.06 6.25
C ILE A 208 1.80 3.61 6.74
N THR A 209 2.49 2.69 6.05
CA THR A 209 2.57 1.29 6.45
C THR A 209 3.21 1.12 7.82
N ALA A 210 4.29 1.85 8.10
CA ALA A 210 4.96 1.82 9.41
C ALA A 210 4.00 2.29 10.52
N ALA A 211 3.28 3.39 10.30
CA ALA A 211 2.29 3.89 11.25
C ALA A 211 1.13 2.91 11.47
N LEU A 212 0.57 2.36 10.38
CA LEU A 212 -0.50 1.35 10.47
C LEU A 212 -0.03 0.06 11.15
N GLY A 213 1.22 -0.34 10.96
CA GLY A 213 1.82 -1.47 11.66
C GLY A 213 1.86 -1.26 13.18
N VAL A 214 2.22 -0.05 13.64
CA VAL A 214 2.17 0.32 15.06
C VAL A 214 0.73 0.30 15.59
N ILE A 215 -0.24 0.81 14.80
CA ILE A 215 -1.66 0.76 15.18
C ILE A 215 -2.13 -0.69 15.25
N ALA A 216 -1.75 -1.55 14.31
CA ALA A 216 -2.11 -2.95 14.30
C ALA A 216 -1.60 -3.70 15.54
N TRP A 217 -0.36 -3.42 15.94
CA TRP A 217 0.19 -3.94 17.20
C TRP A 217 -0.61 -3.42 18.39
N ALA A 218 -0.90 -2.12 18.45
CA ALA A 218 -1.63 -1.53 19.56
C ALA A 218 -3.06 -2.08 19.67
N SER A 219 -3.78 -2.20 18.55
CA SER A 219 -5.13 -2.78 18.50
C SER A 219 -5.17 -4.27 18.85
N GLY A 220 -4.08 -5.00 18.61
CA GLY A 220 -3.93 -6.41 18.98
C GLY A 220 -3.41 -6.65 20.38
N ASN A 221 -3.12 -5.60 21.16
CA ASN A 221 -2.61 -5.69 22.53
C ASN A 221 -3.62 -5.07 23.50
N VAL A 222 -4.16 -5.89 24.43
CA VAL A 222 -5.21 -5.46 25.37
C VAL A 222 -4.79 -4.23 26.17
N ILE A 223 -3.55 -4.20 26.69
CA ILE A 223 -3.06 -3.10 27.53
C ILE A 223 -2.89 -1.81 26.70
N ALA A 224 -2.34 -1.93 25.48
CA ALA A 224 -2.14 -0.77 24.62
C ALA A 224 -3.48 -0.25 24.08
N ALA A 225 -4.40 -1.13 23.71
CA ALA A 225 -5.73 -0.77 23.26
C ALA A 225 -6.52 -0.04 24.33
N ASP A 226 -6.51 -0.55 25.57
CA ASP A 226 -7.15 0.09 26.72
C ASP A 226 -6.52 1.47 27.02
N TYR A 227 -5.19 1.55 27.07
CA TYR A 227 -4.48 2.81 27.32
C TYR A 227 -4.78 3.88 26.25
N LEU A 228 -4.90 3.47 24.98
CA LEU A 228 -5.19 4.38 23.87
C LEU A 228 -6.70 4.62 23.69
N TYR A 229 -7.56 3.87 24.38
CA TYR A 229 -9.01 3.85 24.18
C TYR A 229 -9.43 3.50 22.75
N ILE A 230 -8.67 2.59 22.10
CA ILE A 230 -8.98 2.06 20.78
C ILE A 230 -9.58 0.66 20.92
N PRO A 231 -10.34 0.15 19.92
CA PRO A 231 -10.86 -1.19 19.97
C PRO A 231 -9.75 -2.23 20.04
N PHE A 232 -9.93 -3.18 20.93
CA PHE A 232 -9.14 -4.40 20.91
C PHE A 232 -9.69 -5.32 19.81
N VAL A 233 -8.83 -5.69 18.87
CA VAL A 233 -9.14 -6.63 17.79
C VAL A 233 -8.11 -7.75 17.85
N GLU A 234 -8.53 -8.91 18.33
CA GLU A 234 -7.65 -10.05 18.55
C GLU A 234 -6.95 -10.49 17.25
N GLY A 235 -5.64 -10.74 17.35
CA GLY A 235 -4.83 -11.24 16.24
C GLY A 235 -4.32 -10.19 15.25
N THR A 236 -4.74 -8.91 15.36
CA THR A 236 -4.26 -7.84 14.46
C THR A 236 -2.77 -7.55 14.63
N GLY A 237 -2.20 -7.84 15.80
CA GLY A 237 -0.77 -7.66 16.06
C GLY A 237 0.13 -8.36 15.03
N GLU A 238 -0.31 -9.48 14.47
CA GLU A 238 0.44 -10.22 13.44
C GLU A 238 0.65 -9.41 12.15
N LEU A 239 -0.24 -8.47 11.84
CA LEU A 239 -0.07 -7.58 10.69
C LEU A 239 1.21 -6.75 10.76
N LEU A 240 1.75 -6.52 11.97
CA LEU A 240 3.03 -5.81 12.13
C LEU A 240 4.16 -6.50 11.37
N VAL A 241 4.14 -7.83 11.25
CA VAL A 241 5.15 -8.60 10.50
C VAL A 241 5.08 -8.29 9.00
N LEU A 242 3.87 -8.27 8.42
CA LEU A 242 3.70 -7.90 7.01
C LEU A 242 3.97 -6.41 6.75
N CYS A 243 3.57 -5.54 7.68
CA CYS A 243 3.90 -4.12 7.60
C CYS A 243 5.43 -3.92 7.64
N GLY A 244 6.14 -4.64 8.51
CA GLY A 244 7.60 -4.62 8.56
C GLY A 244 8.22 -5.10 7.23
N ALA A 245 7.73 -6.22 6.68
CA ALA A 245 8.17 -6.72 5.38
C ALA A 245 7.97 -5.70 4.26
N MET A 246 6.80 -5.02 4.24
CA MET A 246 6.49 -3.96 3.27
C MET A 246 7.42 -2.75 3.43
N VAL A 247 7.67 -2.31 4.65
CA VAL A 247 8.62 -1.22 4.95
C VAL A 247 10.02 -1.59 4.46
N GLY A 248 10.51 -2.78 4.78
CA GLY A 248 11.82 -3.24 4.35
C GLY A 248 11.96 -3.34 2.84
N ALA A 249 11.01 -4.02 2.19
CA ALA A 249 11.01 -4.15 0.73
C ALA A 249 10.84 -2.79 0.03
N GLY A 250 10.01 -1.89 0.58
CA GLY A 250 9.82 -0.53 0.07
C GLY A 250 11.10 0.30 0.16
N ILE A 251 11.81 0.28 1.30
CA ILE A 251 13.11 0.98 1.45
C ILE A 251 14.14 0.41 0.46
N GLY A 252 14.20 -0.93 0.32
CA GLY A 252 15.07 -1.57 -0.67
C GLY A 252 14.72 -1.14 -2.10
N PHE A 253 13.44 -0.99 -2.42
CA PHE A 253 13.02 -0.53 -3.73
C PHE A 253 13.32 0.95 -3.96
N LEU A 254 13.17 1.78 -2.94
CA LEU A 254 13.52 3.21 -3.02
C LEU A 254 14.99 3.43 -3.40
N TRP A 255 15.88 2.50 -3.05
CA TRP A 255 17.30 2.54 -3.48
C TRP A 255 17.45 2.62 -5.00
N PHE A 256 16.58 1.95 -5.76
CA PHE A 256 16.60 1.93 -7.22
C PHE A 256 15.60 2.91 -7.85
N ASN A 257 14.55 3.27 -7.13
CA ASN A 257 13.46 4.11 -7.63
C ASN A 257 13.60 5.59 -7.26
N ALA A 258 14.55 5.95 -6.36
CA ALA A 258 14.85 7.36 -6.07
C ALA A 258 15.37 8.10 -7.32
N TYR A 259 15.04 9.40 -7.41
CA TYR A 259 15.43 10.23 -8.56
C TYR A 259 16.96 10.32 -8.74
N PRO A 260 17.50 10.06 -9.94
CA PRO A 260 16.84 9.56 -11.15
C PRO A 260 16.62 8.04 -11.08
N ALA A 261 15.37 7.59 -11.32
CA ALA A 261 15.00 6.19 -11.15
C ALA A 261 15.65 5.24 -12.16
N GLN A 262 16.11 4.10 -11.66
CA GLN A 262 16.64 3.01 -12.48
C GLN A 262 15.54 2.03 -12.92
N ILE A 263 14.42 2.00 -12.19
CA ILE A 263 13.25 1.17 -12.45
C ILE A 263 11.99 1.86 -11.91
N PHE A 264 10.88 1.76 -12.64
CA PHE A 264 9.57 2.20 -12.20
C PHE A 264 8.81 1.08 -11.50
N MET A 265 7.94 1.46 -10.56
CA MET A 265 7.13 0.54 -9.77
C MET A 265 6.13 -0.21 -10.64
N GLY A 266 5.40 0.50 -11.49
CA GLY A 266 4.32 0.00 -12.31
C GLY A 266 3.04 -0.30 -11.53
N ASP A 267 2.01 -0.71 -12.27
CA ASP A 267 0.69 -0.99 -11.70
C ASP A 267 0.70 -2.19 -10.74
N VAL A 268 1.63 -3.13 -10.96
CA VAL A 268 1.82 -4.27 -10.03
C VAL A 268 2.05 -3.80 -8.60
N GLY A 269 2.98 -2.87 -8.41
CA GLY A 269 3.36 -2.37 -7.10
C GLY A 269 2.33 -1.39 -6.55
N SER A 270 2.00 -0.36 -7.33
CA SER A 270 1.15 0.72 -6.85
C SER A 270 -0.27 0.26 -6.47
N LEU A 271 -0.88 -0.65 -7.26
CA LEU A 271 -2.21 -1.18 -6.94
C LEU A 271 -2.20 -2.08 -5.71
N SER A 272 -1.24 -2.99 -5.62
CA SER A 272 -1.16 -3.94 -4.51
C SER A 272 -0.81 -3.26 -3.19
N MET A 273 0.15 -2.34 -3.19
CA MET A 273 0.53 -1.60 -1.98
C MET A 273 -0.58 -0.66 -1.52
N GLY A 274 -1.27 0.02 -2.45
CA GLY A 274 -2.40 0.88 -2.13
C GLY A 274 -3.57 0.10 -1.53
N ALA A 275 -3.86 -1.10 -2.04
CA ALA A 275 -4.87 -1.99 -1.45
C ALA A 275 -4.43 -2.53 -0.09
N PHE A 276 -3.15 -2.88 0.08
CA PHE A 276 -2.61 -3.40 1.33
C PHE A 276 -2.72 -2.40 2.49
N ILE A 277 -2.31 -1.13 2.29
CA ILE A 277 -2.41 -0.11 3.35
C ILE A 277 -3.87 0.15 3.73
N ALA A 278 -4.78 0.15 2.75
CA ALA A 278 -6.21 0.25 3.01
C ALA A 278 -6.74 -0.95 3.81
N LEU A 279 -6.33 -2.17 3.43
CA LEU A 279 -6.72 -3.39 4.13
C LEU A 279 -6.30 -3.37 5.59
N VAL A 280 -5.03 -3.00 5.88
CA VAL A 280 -4.56 -2.89 7.26
C VAL A 280 -5.42 -1.90 8.04
N ALA A 281 -5.71 -0.72 7.47
CA ALA A 281 -6.57 0.28 8.11
C ALA A 281 -7.99 -0.23 8.40
N ILE A 282 -8.57 -1.00 7.48
CA ILE A 282 -9.88 -1.64 7.64
C ILE A 282 -9.84 -2.68 8.76
N ILE A 283 -8.83 -3.53 8.82
CA ILE A 283 -8.71 -4.57 9.85
C ILE A 283 -8.56 -3.95 11.24
N VAL A 284 -7.77 -2.87 11.38
CA VAL A 284 -7.56 -2.20 12.67
C VAL A 284 -8.65 -1.18 13.03
N ARG A 285 -9.69 -1.03 12.20
CA ARG A 285 -10.84 -0.14 12.40
C ARG A 285 -10.49 1.35 12.47
N HIS A 286 -9.46 1.77 11.76
CA HIS A 286 -8.96 3.14 11.78
C HIS A 286 -9.02 3.81 10.40
N GLU A 287 -10.14 3.62 9.69
CA GLU A 287 -10.32 4.10 8.31
C GLU A 287 -10.28 5.63 8.20
N ILE A 288 -10.84 6.34 9.18
CA ILE A 288 -10.81 7.81 9.21
C ILE A 288 -9.39 8.30 9.49
N VAL A 289 -8.69 7.67 10.42
CA VAL A 289 -7.27 7.98 10.70
C VAL A 289 -6.42 7.72 9.45
N PHE A 290 -6.66 6.61 8.77
CA PHE A 290 -6.02 6.27 7.50
C PHE A 290 -6.30 7.31 6.42
N ALA A 291 -7.53 7.81 6.31
CA ALA A 291 -7.86 8.87 5.35
C ALA A 291 -7.03 10.15 5.62
N VAL A 292 -6.82 10.52 6.90
CA VAL A 292 -5.95 11.64 7.26
C VAL A 292 -4.50 11.35 6.89
N MET A 293 -3.97 10.17 7.25
CA MET A 293 -2.59 9.77 6.92
C MET A 293 -2.35 9.73 5.41
N SER A 294 -3.38 9.34 4.63
CA SER A 294 -3.33 9.19 3.18
C SER A 294 -3.73 10.45 2.42
N MET A 295 -3.76 11.62 3.07
CA MET A 295 -4.24 12.86 2.48
C MET A 295 -3.53 13.24 1.18
N VAL A 296 -2.24 12.92 1.04
CA VAL A 296 -1.48 13.15 -0.20
C VAL A 296 -2.08 12.33 -1.35
N PHE A 297 -2.37 11.05 -1.14
CA PHE A 297 -3.00 10.20 -2.14
C PHE A 297 -4.43 10.66 -2.48
N ILE A 298 -5.17 11.11 -1.45
CA ILE A 298 -6.51 11.67 -1.64
C ILE A 298 -6.45 12.96 -2.47
N MET A 299 -5.50 13.88 -2.20
CA MET A 299 -5.32 15.09 -2.98
C MET A 299 -5.01 14.79 -4.45
N GLU A 300 -4.16 13.81 -4.73
CA GLU A 300 -3.84 13.36 -6.08
C GLU A 300 -5.10 12.86 -6.81
N ALA A 301 -5.82 11.92 -6.20
CA ALA A 301 -7.05 11.36 -6.78
C ALA A 301 -8.14 12.42 -6.96
N MET A 302 -8.36 13.28 -5.96
CA MET A 302 -9.34 14.36 -6.02
C MET A 302 -9.01 15.38 -7.10
N SER A 303 -7.73 15.68 -7.34
CA SER A 303 -7.32 16.57 -8.42
C SER A 303 -7.74 16.05 -9.79
N VAL A 304 -7.66 14.73 -10.00
CA VAL A 304 -8.12 14.07 -11.25
C VAL A 304 -9.63 14.13 -11.35
N ILE A 305 -10.35 13.78 -10.27
CA ILE A 305 -11.83 13.81 -10.26
C ILE A 305 -12.34 15.22 -10.56
N LEU A 306 -11.80 16.25 -9.89
CA LEU A 306 -12.18 17.63 -10.10
C LEU A 306 -11.86 18.12 -11.50
N GLN A 307 -10.68 17.79 -12.02
CA GLN A 307 -10.27 18.17 -13.39
C GLN A 307 -11.21 17.56 -14.44
N VAL A 308 -11.47 16.25 -14.35
CA VAL A 308 -12.34 15.53 -15.29
C VAL A 308 -13.78 16.05 -15.22
N SER A 309 -14.30 16.25 -14.00
CA SER A 309 -15.65 16.76 -13.78
C SER A 309 -15.81 18.18 -14.34
N SER A 310 -14.87 19.08 -14.04
CA SER A 310 -14.90 20.45 -14.58
C SER A 310 -14.81 20.48 -16.11
N PHE A 311 -13.94 19.64 -16.69
CA PHE A 311 -13.81 19.59 -18.14
C PHE A 311 -15.06 19.02 -18.83
N LYS A 312 -15.70 18.01 -18.23
CA LYS A 312 -16.97 17.46 -18.77
C LYS A 312 -18.11 18.48 -18.67
N LEU A 313 -18.26 19.16 -17.52
CA LEU A 313 -19.38 20.05 -17.25
C LEU A 313 -19.20 21.46 -17.85
N ARG A 314 -17.98 22.03 -17.75
CA ARG A 314 -17.72 23.44 -18.07
C ARG A 314 -16.77 23.63 -19.25
N LYS A 315 -16.15 22.55 -19.79
CA LYS A 315 -15.08 22.57 -20.79
C LYS A 315 -13.86 23.42 -20.39
N LYS A 316 -13.68 23.65 -19.08
CA LYS A 316 -12.56 24.42 -18.51
C LYS A 316 -11.71 23.52 -17.61
N ARG A 317 -10.39 23.70 -17.69
CA ARG A 317 -9.44 23.07 -16.78
C ARG A 317 -9.35 23.87 -15.47
N ILE A 318 -9.28 23.18 -14.32
CA ILE A 318 -8.99 23.77 -13.00
C ILE A 318 -7.47 23.83 -12.83
N PHE A 319 -6.80 22.70 -13.07
CA PHE A 319 -5.35 22.59 -12.99
C PHE A 319 -4.74 22.62 -14.38
N LYS A 320 -3.45 23.01 -14.50
CA LYS A 320 -2.71 22.91 -15.77
C LYS A 320 -2.71 21.48 -16.29
N MET A 321 -2.51 20.52 -15.36
CA MET A 321 -2.59 19.08 -15.59
C MET A 321 -3.00 18.38 -14.29
N ALA A 322 -3.60 17.22 -14.36
CA ALA A 322 -3.88 16.31 -13.25
C ALA A 322 -3.30 14.93 -13.58
N PRO A 323 -2.79 14.18 -12.58
CA PRO A 323 -2.79 14.46 -11.12
C PRO A 323 -2.00 15.72 -10.73
N ILE A 324 -2.12 16.17 -9.46
CA ILE A 324 -1.65 17.50 -9.05
C ILE A 324 -0.13 17.68 -9.06
N HIS A 325 0.65 16.60 -8.93
CA HIS A 325 2.11 16.67 -9.06
C HIS A 325 2.52 17.21 -10.45
N HIS A 326 1.83 16.84 -11.53
CA HIS A 326 2.07 17.40 -12.86
C HIS A 326 1.70 18.88 -12.98
N HIS A 327 0.72 19.34 -12.22
CA HIS A 327 0.43 20.79 -12.13
C HIS A 327 1.65 21.55 -11.61
N PHE A 328 2.31 21.03 -10.57
CA PHE A 328 3.52 21.65 -10.00
C PHE A 328 4.70 21.62 -10.96
N GLU A 329 4.89 20.55 -11.74
CA GLU A 329 5.90 20.52 -12.81
C GLU A 329 5.64 21.64 -13.85
N LEU A 330 4.38 21.77 -14.33
CA LEU A 330 4.01 22.74 -15.35
C LEU A 330 4.01 24.21 -14.84
N ILE A 331 4.09 24.46 -13.54
CA ILE A 331 4.35 25.78 -12.97
C ILE A 331 5.83 26.05 -12.69
N GLY A 332 6.70 25.07 -13.03
CA GLY A 332 8.17 25.24 -13.01
C GLY A 332 8.88 24.68 -11.79
N TRP A 333 8.23 23.84 -10.96
CA TRP A 333 8.95 23.15 -9.89
C TRP A 333 9.75 21.98 -10.45
N LYS A 334 11.00 21.84 -9.96
CA LYS A 334 11.83 20.69 -10.30
C LYS A 334 11.30 19.43 -9.62
N GLU A 335 11.35 18.30 -10.30
CA GLU A 335 10.85 17.01 -9.82
C GLU A 335 11.33 16.64 -8.40
N PRO A 336 12.63 16.69 -8.04
CA PRO A 336 13.07 16.36 -6.69
C PRO A 336 12.44 17.25 -5.60
N LYS A 337 12.12 18.49 -5.94
CA LYS A 337 11.48 19.42 -5.00
C LYS A 337 10.02 19.04 -4.75
N ILE A 338 9.32 18.55 -5.76
CA ILE A 338 7.93 18.05 -5.61
C ILE A 338 7.95 16.81 -4.73
N ILE A 339 8.80 15.83 -5.07
CA ILE A 339 8.93 14.57 -4.37
C ILE A 339 9.16 14.78 -2.87
N VAL A 340 10.20 15.52 -2.51
CA VAL A 340 10.56 15.76 -1.10
C VAL A 340 9.45 16.49 -0.35
N ARG A 341 8.76 17.45 -0.98
CA ARG A 341 7.65 18.16 -0.34
C ARG A 341 6.45 17.25 -0.08
N PHE A 342 6.14 16.36 -1.00
CA PHE A 342 5.06 15.38 -0.82
C PHE A 342 5.41 14.36 0.28
N TRP A 343 6.67 13.95 0.40
CA TRP A 343 7.15 13.13 1.50
C TRP A 343 6.97 13.82 2.85
N ILE A 344 7.36 15.11 2.94
CA ILE A 344 7.20 15.91 4.16
C ILE A 344 5.71 16.06 4.51
N LEU A 345 4.85 16.35 3.53
CA LEU A 345 3.41 16.44 3.75
C LEU A 345 2.83 15.11 4.26
N THR A 346 3.23 13.98 3.66
CA THR A 346 2.80 12.66 4.15
C THR A 346 3.21 12.44 5.59
N PHE A 347 4.47 12.76 5.94
CA PHE A 347 4.95 12.63 7.31
C PHE A 347 4.13 13.49 8.29
N ILE A 348 3.81 14.73 7.92
CA ILE A 348 2.95 15.62 8.72
C ILE A 348 1.56 15.00 8.91
N PHE A 349 0.92 14.53 7.83
CA PHE A 349 -0.40 13.92 7.91
C PHE A 349 -0.40 12.62 8.72
N VAL A 350 0.67 11.83 8.64
CA VAL A 350 0.82 10.62 9.47
C VAL A 350 0.94 10.99 10.95
N LEU A 351 1.71 12.02 11.31
CA LEU A 351 1.78 12.50 12.69
C LEU A 351 0.43 13.02 13.19
N ILE A 352 -0.31 13.77 12.36
CA ILE A 352 -1.67 14.21 12.68
C ILE A 352 -2.57 12.98 12.90
N GLY A 353 -2.54 12.01 11.98
CA GLY A 353 -3.32 10.77 12.12
C GLY A 353 -3.01 10.01 13.41
N LEU A 354 -1.72 9.84 13.75
CA LEU A 354 -1.31 9.21 15.01
C LEU A 354 -1.78 9.99 16.25
N SER A 355 -1.79 11.33 16.19
CA SER A 355 -2.30 12.14 17.28
C SER A 355 -3.79 11.94 17.54
N LEU A 356 -4.56 11.64 16.46
CA LEU A 356 -6.00 11.37 16.56
C LEU A 356 -6.32 10.08 17.34
N LEU A 357 -5.39 9.14 17.45
CA LEU A 357 -5.59 7.90 18.23
C LEU A 357 -5.85 8.18 19.70
N LYS A 358 -5.23 9.22 20.27
CA LYS A 358 -5.36 9.56 21.71
C LYS A 358 -6.38 10.66 21.98
N ILE A 359 -6.83 11.37 20.96
CA ILE A 359 -7.83 12.44 21.09
C ILE A 359 -9.23 11.80 21.11
N ARG A 360 -9.56 11.22 22.26
CA ARG A 360 -10.89 10.66 22.55
C ARG A 360 -11.37 11.08 23.90
#